data_44bc215c6299ec7cc373698334aca87f
#
_entry.id   44bc215c6299ec7cc373698334aca87f
#
_cell.length_a   1.000
_cell.length_b   1.000
_cell.length_c   1.000
_cell.angle_alpha   90.00
_cell.angle_beta   90.00
_cell.angle_gamma   90.00
#
_symmetry.space_group_name_H-M   'P 1'
#
loop_
_entity.id
_entity.type
_entity.pdbx_description
1 polymer ?
#
loop_
_entity_poly.entity_id
_entity_poly.type
_entity_poly.pdbx_seq_one_letter_code
_entity_poly.pdbx_strand_id
1 'polypeptide(L)'
;MKNLFILLLFLNFSAHAQWVELLNGRDLTGWKTSENPNSFQVKDGELVVAGPRGHLFYDGPVGNHSFTNFEVKALVKTYPGANSGLYVCTAFLENNWPSQGYEIQVNNSHTDWRRTASLYGIVDTAEKLVHDEEWFELYVKVEGNHITTKINGRTVVDFVEPAGKTEGRRIQPGTIAIQAHDPKSRIAYKSVQVKLN
;
A
#
# COMPACT_ATOMS: atom_id res chain seq x y z
N MET A 1 58.82 28.83 -5.19
CA MET A 1 57.78 27.84 -5.61
C MET A 1 56.64 27.91 -4.58
N LYS A 2 55.45 28.41 -4.97
CA LYS A 2 54.31 28.56 -4.03
C LYS A 2 53.44 27.30 -4.22
N ASN A 3 53.36 26.48 -3.20
CA ASN A 3 52.48 25.29 -3.20
C ASN A 3 51.04 25.78 -2.97
N LEU A 4 50.17 25.59 -3.98
CA LEU A 4 48.76 25.85 -3.87
C LEU A 4 48.08 24.58 -3.31
N PHE A 5 47.62 24.64 -2.07
CA PHE A 5 46.80 23.59 -1.49
C PHE A 5 45.34 23.79 -1.94
N ILE A 6 44.83 22.91 -2.79
CA ILE A 6 43.43 22.86 -3.17
C ILE A 6 42.68 22.06 -2.11
N LEU A 7 41.87 22.75 -1.30
CA LEU A 7 40.99 22.11 -0.32
C LEU A 7 39.72 21.64 -1.06
N LEU A 8 39.64 20.33 -1.31
CA LEU A 8 38.43 19.70 -1.86
C LEU A 8 37.36 19.61 -0.74
N LEU A 9 36.35 20.50 -0.78
CA LEU A 9 35.17 20.35 0.04
C LEU A 9 34.28 19.24 -0.54
N PHE A 10 34.22 18.10 0.14
CA PHE A 10 33.21 17.06 -0.11
C PHE A 10 31.88 17.54 0.48
N LEU A 11 30.98 18.03 -0.36
CA LEU A 11 29.58 18.24 -0.01
C LEU A 11 28.89 16.87 0.12
N ASN A 12 28.69 16.43 1.36
CA ASN A 12 27.84 15.28 1.64
C ASN A 12 26.37 15.66 1.36
N PHE A 13 25.87 15.33 0.18
CA PHE A 13 24.43 15.34 -0.10
C PHE A 13 23.81 14.14 0.63
N SER A 14 23.22 14.38 1.79
CA SER A 14 22.29 13.42 2.38
C SER A 14 21.04 13.38 1.49
N ALA A 15 20.95 12.36 0.64
CA ALA A 15 19.72 12.08 -0.09
C ALA A 15 18.66 11.70 0.95
N HIS A 16 17.78 12.63 1.31
CA HIS A 16 16.60 12.29 2.09
C HIS A 16 15.68 11.46 1.21
N ALA A 17 15.32 10.26 1.67
CA ALA A 17 14.37 9.41 0.97
C ALA A 17 13.05 10.19 0.77
N GLN A 18 12.69 10.41 -0.49
CA GLN A 18 11.54 11.23 -0.87
C GLN A 18 10.33 10.34 -1.15
N TRP A 19 9.13 10.84 -0.81
CA TRP A 19 7.88 10.23 -1.20
C TRP A 19 7.70 10.34 -2.72
N VAL A 20 7.40 9.23 -3.37
CA VAL A 20 7.14 9.12 -4.80
C VAL A 20 5.70 8.70 -5.03
N GLU A 21 4.95 9.47 -5.81
CA GLU A 21 3.57 9.15 -6.18
C GLU A 21 3.53 7.99 -7.18
N LEU A 22 2.71 6.99 -6.92
CA LEU A 22 2.52 5.83 -7.79
C LEU A 22 1.28 5.95 -8.69
N LEU A 23 0.30 6.78 -8.33
CA LEU A 23 -0.86 7.11 -9.16
C LEU A 23 -0.59 8.39 -9.95
N ASN A 24 -0.78 8.35 -11.28
CA ASN A 24 -0.59 9.55 -12.10
C ASN A 24 -1.86 10.42 -12.24
N GLY A 25 -2.99 9.98 -11.67
CA GLY A 25 -4.29 10.66 -11.71
C GLY A 25 -4.95 10.74 -13.09
N ARG A 26 -4.44 10.03 -14.11
CA ARG A 26 -4.94 10.06 -15.50
C ARG A 26 -5.34 8.69 -16.01
N ASP A 27 -4.53 7.68 -15.73
CA ASP A 27 -4.71 6.31 -16.20
C ASP A 27 -4.00 5.32 -15.25
N LEU A 28 -4.01 4.04 -15.61
CA LEU A 28 -3.36 2.97 -14.85
C LEU A 28 -1.92 2.67 -15.32
N THR A 29 -1.24 3.59 -15.97
CA THR A 29 0.17 3.42 -16.35
C THR A 29 1.03 3.14 -15.11
N GLY A 30 1.85 2.09 -15.16
CA GLY A 30 2.63 1.60 -14.02
C GLY A 30 1.87 0.66 -13.09
N TRP A 31 0.65 0.25 -13.49
CA TRP A 31 -0.13 -0.73 -12.77
C TRP A 31 -0.61 -1.84 -13.69
N LYS A 32 -0.69 -3.05 -13.16
CA LYS A 32 -1.15 -4.24 -13.85
C LYS A 32 -2.35 -4.84 -13.12
N THR A 33 -3.45 -4.97 -13.85
CA THR A 33 -4.65 -5.62 -13.31
C THR A 33 -4.56 -7.13 -13.43
N SER A 34 -5.11 -7.84 -12.46
CA SER A 34 -5.42 -9.26 -12.54
C SER A 34 -6.77 -9.49 -13.22
N GLU A 35 -7.54 -10.48 -12.77
CA GLU A 35 -8.93 -10.67 -13.18
C GLU A 35 -9.78 -9.38 -13.04
N ASN A 36 -10.80 -9.22 -13.89
CA ASN A 36 -11.77 -8.12 -13.85
C ASN A 36 -11.16 -6.70 -13.91
N PRO A 37 -10.43 -6.35 -14.97
CA PRO A 37 -9.75 -5.05 -15.10
C PRO A 37 -10.72 -3.85 -15.02
N ASN A 38 -11.98 -4.02 -15.40
CA ASN A 38 -12.99 -2.96 -15.34
C ASN A 38 -13.37 -2.54 -13.90
N SER A 39 -12.92 -3.30 -12.88
CA SER A 39 -13.08 -2.93 -11.48
C SER A 39 -12.19 -1.76 -11.06
N PHE A 40 -11.27 -1.31 -11.92
CA PHE A 40 -10.32 -0.24 -11.65
C PHE A 40 -10.40 0.83 -12.73
N GLN A 41 -10.72 2.07 -12.36
CA GLN A 41 -10.84 3.18 -13.29
C GLN A 41 -10.24 4.44 -12.67
N VAL A 42 -9.54 5.24 -13.48
CA VAL A 42 -9.16 6.59 -13.07
C VAL A 42 -10.24 7.56 -13.57
N LYS A 43 -10.85 8.29 -12.64
CA LYS A 43 -11.89 9.27 -12.91
C LYS A 43 -11.69 10.50 -12.03
N ASP A 44 -11.72 11.67 -12.62
CA ASP A 44 -11.59 12.97 -11.94
C ASP A 44 -10.32 13.06 -11.04
N GLY A 45 -9.21 12.44 -11.50
CA GLY A 45 -7.94 12.40 -10.77
C GLY A 45 -7.85 11.36 -9.65
N GLU A 46 -8.88 10.54 -9.46
CA GLU A 46 -8.95 9.52 -8.43
C GLU A 46 -8.95 8.11 -9.05
N LEU A 47 -8.27 7.15 -8.46
CA LEU A 47 -8.48 5.74 -8.74
C LEU A 47 -9.77 5.30 -8.04
N VAL A 48 -10.77 4.96 -8.83
CA VAL A 48 -12.03 4.37 -8.35
C VAL A 48 -11.94 2.85 -8.47
N VAL A 49 -12.16 2.17 -7.37
CA VAL A 49 -12.18 0.71 -7.25
C VAL A 49 -13.62 0.29 -6.96
N ALA A 50 -14.27 -0.34 -7.95
CA ALA A 50 -15.65 -0.78 -7.85
C ALA A 50 -15.94 -1.86 -8.89
N GLY A 51 -16.38 -3.04 -8.46
CA GLY A 51 -16.68 -4.14 -9.38
C GLY A 51 -16.38 -5.51 -8.78
N PRO A 52 -16.44 -6.56 -9.59
CA PRO A 52 -16.06 -7.91 -9.17
C PRO A 52 -14.63 -7.99 -8.64
N ARG A 53 -14.33 -9.07 -7.91
CA ARG A 53 -13.01 -9.35 -7.37
C ARG A 53 -11.91 -9.15 -8.42
N GLY A 54 -10.87 -8.45 -8.02
CA GLY A 54 -9.66 -8.24 -8.81
C GLY A 54 -8.60 -7.52 -7.98
N HIS A 55 -7.38 -7.50 -8.49
CA HIS A 55 -6.26 -6.81 -7.84
C HIS A 55 -5.51 -5.97 -8.85
N LEU A 56 -5.12 -4.79 -8.44
CA LEU A 56 -4.32 -3.85 -9.20
C LEU A 56 -2.91 -3.81 -8.58
N PHE A 57 -1.95 -4.45 -9.23
CA PHE A 57 -0.56 -4.58 -8.77
C PHE A 57 0.28 -3.45 -9.33
N TYR A 58 1.12 -2.84 -8.49
CA TYR A 58 2.11 -1.90 -8.99
C TYR A 58 3.18 -2.64 -9.79
N ASP A 59 3.39 -2.20 -11.04
CA ASP A 59 4.32 -2.77 -12.04
C ASP A 59 5.20 -1.68 -12.67
N GLY A 60 5.26 -0.52 -12.00
CA GLY A 60 6.00 0.65 -12.47
C GLY A 60 7.49 0.61 -12.08
N PRO A 61 8.25 1.65 -12.47
CA PRO A 61 9.71 1.66 -12.35
C PRO A 61 10.23 1.93 -10.93
N VAL A 62 9.43 2.47 -10.02
CA VAL A 62 9.86 2.80 -8.67
C VAL A 62 10.24 1.52 -7.93
N GLY A 63 11.45 1.46 -7.38
CA GLY A 63 11.98 0.27 -6.71
C GLY A 63 12.00 -0.98 -7.59
N ASN A 64 11.90 -0.83 -8.92
CA ASN A 64 11.71 -1.93 -9.85
C ASN A 64 10.52 -2.83 -9.43
N HIS A 65 9.41 -2.20 -8.96
CA HIS A 65 8.21 -2.83 -8.41
C HIS A 65 8.48 -3.98 -7.41
N SER A 66 9.60 -3.93 -6.69
CA SER A 66 9.99 -4.91 -5.67
C SER A 66 10.56 -4.16 -4.46
N PHE A 67 9.77 -4.09 -3.41
CA PHE A 67 10.07 -3.32 -2.21
C PHE A 67 10.47 -4.24 -1.06
N THR A 68 11.46 -3.82 -0.26
CA THR A 68 11.95 -4.59 0.89
C THR A 68 11.75 -3.80 2.20
N ASN A 69 12.44 -2.65 2.31
CA ASN A 69 12.25 -1.71 3.41
C ASN A 69 11.66 -0.44 2.81
N PHE A 70 10.45 -0.13 3.19
CA PHE A 70 9.71 0.98 2.57
C PHE A 70 8.56 1.45 3.45
N GLU A 71 8.09 2.63 3.13
CA GLU A 71 6.86 3.18 3.66
C GLU A 71 5.88 3.42 2.53
N VAL A 72 4.60 3.14 2.76
CA VAL A 72 3.50 3.46 1.84
C VAL A 72 2.50 4.32 2.59
N LYS A 73 1.99 5.34 1.93
CA LYS A 73 0.79 6.06 2.39
C LYS A 73 -0.19 6.20 1.24
N ALA A 74 -1.46 5.99 1.55
CA ALA A 74 -2.55 6.15 0.62
C ALA A 74 -3.60 7.10 1.20
N LEU A 75 -4.08 8.04 0.39
CA LEU A 75 -5.24 8.85 0.74
C LEU A 75 -6.49 8.14 0.20
N VAL A 76 -7.29 7.60 1.11
CA VAL A 76 -8.36 6.64 0.82
C VAL A 76 -9.71 7.20 1.27
N LYS A 77 -10.76 6.87 0.53
CA LYS A 77 -12.15 7.09 0.90
C LYS A 77 -12.96 5.84 0.61
N THR A 78 -13.60 5.27 1.62
CA THR A 78 -14.55 4.17 1.48
C THR A 78 -15.97 4.71 1.33
N TYR A 79 -16.84 3.89 0.74
CA TYR A 79 -18.28 4.15 0.69
C TYR A 79 -19.03 3.12 1.56
N PRO A 80 -20.27 3.39 1.97
CA PRO A 80 -21.01 2.51 2.87
C PRO A 80 -21.04 1.05 2.42
N GLY A 81 -20.65 0.14 3.33
CA GLY A 81 -20.59 -1.29 3.07
C GLY A 81 -19.42 -1.75 2.22
N ALA A 82 -18.43 -0.90 1.95
CA ALA A 82 -17.28 -1.26 1.13
C ALA A 82 -16.25 -2.13 1.88
N ASN A 83 -15.65 -3.06 1.14
CA ASN A 83 -14.51 -3.87 1.53
C ASN A 83 -13.43 -3.81 0.46
N SER A 84 -12.19 -3.69 0.87
CA SER A 84 -10.98 -3.65 0.04
C SER A 84 -9.75 -3.98 0.90
N GLY A 85 -8.58 -4.01 0.26
CA GLY A 85 -7.29 -4.21 0.92
C GLY A 85 -6.16 -3.51 0.17
N LEU A 86 -5.17 -3.05 0.92
CA LEU A 86 -3.87 -2.64 0.42
C LEU A 86 -2.87 -3.74 0.74
N TYR A 87 -2.34 -4.42 -0.26
CA TYR A 87 -1.34 -5.47 -0.08
C TYR A 87 0.06 -4.91 -0.14
N VAL A 88 0.95 -5.45 0.69
CA VAL A 88 2.38 -5.16 0.70
C VAL A 88 3.17 -6.46 0.64
N CYS A 89 4.41 -6.40 0.14
CA CYS A 89 5.29 -7.58 0.00
C CYS A 89 4.66 -8.72 -0.81
N THR A 90 3.73 -8.39 -1.73
CA THR A 90 3.00 -9.36 -2.54
C THR A 90 3.65 -9.56 -3.92
N ALA A 91 3.16 -10.51 -4.68
CA ALA A 91 3.56 -10.76 -6.06
C ALA A 91 2.34 -10.80 -6.97
N PHE A 92 2.55 -10.47 -8.25
CA PHE A 92 1.48 -10.55 -9.24
C PHE A 92 0.89 -11.96 -9.29
N LEU A 93 -0.44 -12.01 -9.24
CA LEU A 93 -1.23 -13.22 -9.38
C LEU A 93 -2.35 -12.92 -10.37
N GLU A 94 -2.45 -13.72 -11.43
CA GLU A 94 -3.41 -13.49 -12.50
C GLU A 94 -4.87 -13.66 -12.03
N ASN A 95 -5.10 -14.61 -11.15
CA ASN A 95 -6.42 -14.95 -10.62
C ASN A 95 -6.33 -15.25 -9.13
N ASN A 96 -7.47 -15.11 -8.41
CA ASN A 96 -7.59 -15.46 -7.00
C ASN A 96 -7.03 -14.39 -6.04
N TRP A 97 -7.12 -14.67 -4.74
CA TRP A 97 -6.62 -13.82 -3.66
C TRP A 97 -5.11 -13.95 -3.54
N PRO A 98 -4.35 -12.84 -3.44
CA PRO A 98 -2.91 -12.92 -3.20
C PRO A 98 -2.60 -13.70 -1.92
N SER A 99 -1.78 -14.74 -2.05
CA SER A 99 -1.36 -15.60 -0.95
C SER A 99 -0.03 -15.18 -0.33
N GLN A 100 0.71 -14.28 -1.02
CA GLN A 100 2.01 -13.77 -0.58
C GLN A 100 1.87 -12.37 -0.01
N GLY A 101 2.80 -12.03 0.90
CA GLY A 101 2.80 -10.74 1.57
C GLY A 101 1.66 -10.61 2.57
N TYR A 102 1.29 -9.38 2.87
CA TYR A 102 0.25 -9.06 3.85
C TYR A 102 -0.79 -8.11 3.27
N GLU A 103 -2.03 -8.32 3.69
CA GLU A 103 -3.15 -7.44 3.41
C GLU A 103 -3.38 -6.50 4.58
N ILE A 104 -3.39 -5.22 4.30
CA ILE A 104 -3.85 -4.18 5.20
C ILE A 104 -5.30 -3.88 4.83
N GLN A 105 -6.21 -4.21 5.74
CA GLN A 105 -7.64 -4.08 5.53
C GLN A 105 -8.08 -2.64 5.25
N VAL A 106 -9.03 -2.47 4.33
CA VAL A 106 -9.72 -1.22 4.03
C VAL A 106 -11.23 -1.46 4.12
N ASN A 107 -11.79 -1.27 5.30
CA ASN A 107 -13.18 -1.57 5.63
C ASN A 107 -13.65 -0.74 6.83
N ASN A 108 -14.54 0.21 6.61
CA ASN A 108 -15.09 1.01 7.70
C ASN A 108 -16.49 0.52 8.16
N SER A 109 -17.27 -0.08 7.26
CA SER A 109 -18.68 -0.44 7.56
C SER A 109 -19.17 -1.75 6.92
N HIS A 110 -18.33 -2.51 6.24
CA HIS A 110 -18.69 -3.81 5.69
C HIS A 110 -19.08 -4.81 6.79
N THR A 111 -19.78 -5.88 6.43
CA THR A 111 -20.22 -6.94 7.37
C THR A 111 -19.07 -7.75 7.97
N ASP A 112 -17.92 -7.86 7.30
CA ASP A 112 -16.69 -8.33 7.94
C ASP A 112 -16.36 -7.39 9.10
N TRP A 113 -16.08 -7.94 10.29
CA TRP A 113 -15.82 -7.18 11.50
C TRP A 113 -14.43 -6.53 11.55
N ARG A 114 -13.49 -7.01 10.72
CA ARG A 114 -12.13 -6.49 10.66
C ARG A 114 -12.14 -5.12 10.02
N ARG A 115 -11.59 -4.13 10.73
CA ARG A 115 -11.63 -2.73 10.29
C ARG A 115 -10.33 -2.28 9.64
N THR A 116 -10.42 -1.13 9.00
CA THR A 116 -9.30 -0.48 8.28
C THR A 116 -8.03 -0.46 9.13
N ALA A 117 -6.89 -0.71 8.48
CA ALA A 117 -5.55 -0.85 9.01
C ALA A 117 -5.27 -2.13 9.83
N SER A 118 -6.23 -3.07 9.99
CA SER A 118 -5.91 -4.42 10.42
C SER A 118 -4.86 -5.06 9.50
N LEU A 119 -3.95 -5.83 10.05
CA LEU A 119 -3.14 -6.80 9.30
C LEU A 119 -3.98 -8.08 9.18
N TYR A 120 -4.73 -8.20 8.10
CA TYR A 120 -5.85 -9.11 7.90
C TYR A 120 -5.53 -10.55 8.29
N GLY A 121 -6.26 -11.06 9.30
CA GLY A 121 -6.12 -12.43 9.80
C GLY A 121 -4.82 -12.69 10.59
N ILE A 122 -4.08 -11.63 10.94
CA ILE A 122 -2.84 -11.72 11.74
C ILE A 122 -2.98 -10.87 13.01
N VAL A 123 -3.22 -9.55 12.85
CA VAL A 123 -3.52 -8.62 13.95
C VAL A 123 -4.71 -7.78 13.53
N ASP A 124 -5.87 -8.18 13.96
CA ASP A 124 -7.14 -7.56 13.58
C ASP A 124 -7.64 -6.57 14.64
N THR A 125 -8.31 -5.52 14.20
CA THR A 125 -9.07 -4.58 15.04
C THR A 125 -10.52 -4.52 14.60
N ALA A 126 -11.43 -4.38 15.56
CA ALA A 126 -12.84 -4.06 15.34
C ALA A 126 -13.12 -2.56 15.51
N GLU A 127 -12.11 -1.77 15.91
CA GLU A 127 -12.28 -0.35 16.18
C GLU A 127 -12.46 0.44 14.87
N LYS A 128 -13.57 1.19 14.78
CA LYS A 128 -13.83 2.12 13.68
C LYS A 128 -13.15 3.45 13.98
N LEU A 129 -12.03 3.71 13.32
CA LEU A 129 -11.23 4.93 13.52
C LEU A 129 -11.59 6.06 12.55
N VAL A 130 -12.27 5.72 11.46
CA VAL A 130 -12.67 6.65 10.39
C VAL A 130 -14.04 6.24 9.85
N HIS A 131 -14.72 7.17 9.19
CA HIS A 131 -16.05 6.97 8.62
C HIS A 131 -16.00 6.80 7.10
N ASP A 132 -17.07 6.22 6.55
CA ASP A 132 -17.28 6.23 5.11
C ASP A 132 -17.47 7.66 4.60
N GLU A 133 -17.18 7.86 3.31
CA GLU A 133 -17.29 9.13 2.60
C GLU A 133 -16.34 10.24 3.08
N GLU A 134 -15.45 9.93 4.01
CA GLU A 134 -14.37 10.80 4.47
C GLU A 134 -13.01 10.34 3.95
N TRP A 135 -12.14 11.30 3.60
CA TRP A 135 -10.76 11.02 3.24
C TRP A 135 -9.92 10.76 4.49
N PHE A 136 -9.17 9.67 4.49
CA PHE A 136 -8.20 9.37 5.55
C PHE A 136 -6.88 8.89 4.96
N GLU A 137 -5.80 9.13 5.68
CA GLU A 137 -4.50 8.57 5.36
C GLU A 137 -4.38 7.17 5.97
N LEU A 138 -4.14 6.18 5.11
CA LEU A 138 -3.68 4.86 5.50
C LEU A 138 -2.18 4.80 5.27
N TYR A 139 -1.42 4.58 6.33
CA TYR A 139 0.03 4.46 6.30
C TYR A 139 0.48 3.07 6.69
N VAL A 140 1.49 2.55 5.99
CA VAL A 140 2.13 1.26 6.27
C VAL A 140 3.65 1.45 6.20
N LYS A 141 4.36 0.95 7.20
CA LYS A 141 5.82 0.83 7.17
C LYS A 141 6.21 -0.65 7.24
N VAL A 142 7.12 -1.06 6.37
CA VAL A 142 7.80 -2.36 6.41
C VAL A 142 9.29 -2.11 6.59
N GLU A 143 9.87 -2.62 7.67
CA GLU A 143 11.28 -2.47 8.00
C GLU A 143 11.82 -3.74 8.65
N GLY A 144 12.74 -4.44 7.97
CA GLY A 144 13.20 -5.74 8.40
C GLY A 144 12.04 -6.74 8.50
N ASN A 145 11.79 -7.24 9.69
CA ASN A 145 10.66 -8.15 9.99
C ASN A 145 9.47 -7.43 10.66
N HIS A 146 9.37 -6.11 10.57
CA HIS A 146 8.40 -5.31 11.29
C HIS A 146 7.41 -4.64 10.33
N ILE A 147 6.12 -4.70 10.64
CA ILE A 147 5.04 -3.99 9.95
C ILE A 147 4.31 -3.09 10.94
N THR A 148 4.26 -1.81 10.65
CA THR A 148 3.45 -0.83 11.37
C THR A 148 2.37 -0.30 10.46
N THR A 149 1.10 -0.27 10.91
CA THR A 149 0.02 0.41 10.20
C THR A 149 -0.51 1.60 11.01
N LYS A 150 -0.94 2.66 10.31
CA LYS A 150 -1.53 3.84 10.95
C LYS A 150 -2.73 4.35 10.16
N ILE A 151 -3.66 4.98 10.86
CA ILE A 151 -4.73 5.82 10.29
C ILE A 151 -4.54 7.24 10.81
N ASN A 152 -4.42 8.22 9.91
CA ASN A 152 -4.26 9.65 10.25
C ASN A 152 -3.17 9.86 11.33
N GLY A 153 -2.04 9.13 11.22
CA GLY A 153 -0.92 9.17 12.15
C GLY A 153 -1.08 8.31 13.42
N ARG A 154 -2.30 7.84 13.76
CA ARG A 154 -2.52 6.94 14.90
C ARG A 154 -2.12 5.51 14.54
N THR A 155 -1.21 4.90 15.31
CA THR A 155 -0.82 3.50 15.16
C THR A 155 -1.99 2.57 15.48
N VAL A 156 -2.25 1.62 14.58
CA VAL A 156 -3.29 0.59 14.71
C VAL A 156 -2.66 -0.77 14.92
N VAL A 157 -1.66 -1.12 14.11
CA VAL A 157 -0.91 -2.36 14.22
C VAL A 157 0.57 -2.05 14.38
N ASP A 158 1.19 -2.80 15.26
CA ASP A 158 2.64 -2.85 15.48
C ASP A 158 3.02 -4.33 15.58
N PHE A 159 3.44 -4.92 14.45
CA PHE A 159 3.62 -6.37 14.29
C PHE A 159 5.06 -6.72 13.94
N VAL A 160 5.64 -7.62 14.72
CA VAL A 160 6.95 -8.22 14.41
C VAL A 160 6.73 -9.65 13.92
N GLU A 161 7.09 -9.90 12.66
CA GLU A 161 7.01 -11.23 12.08
C GLU A 161 7.97 -12.19 12.80
N PRO A 162 7.51 -13.39 13.24
CA PRO A 162 8.36 -14.37 13.86
C PRO A 162 9.54 -14.78 12.99
N ALA A 163 10.72 -14.89 13.58
CA ALA A 163 11.92 -15.32 12.87
C ALA A 163 11.75 -16.73 12.27
N GLY A 164 12.34 -16.96 11.11
CA GLY A 164 12.34 -18.26 10.43
C GLY A 164 11.03 -18.61 9.72
N LYS A 165 10.13 -17.67 9.53
CA LYS A 165 8.89 -17.89 8.77
C LYS A 165 9.20 -18.08 7.27
N THR A 166 8.99 -19.29 6.76
CA THR A 166 9.31 -19.68 5.39
C THR A 166 8.07 -19.93 4.52
N GLU A 167 6.89 -20.08 5.13
CA GLU A 167 5.65 -20.42 4.44
C GLU A 167 4.52 -19.43 4.71
N GLY A 168 3.53 -19.43 3.83
CA GLY A 168 2.35 -18.60 3.91
C GLY A 168 2.65 -17.10 3.73
N ARG A 169 1.81 -16.26 4.30
CA ARG A 169 1.98 -14.79 4.29
C ARG A 169 3.23 -14.43 5.10
N ARG A 170 4.17 -13.74 4.48
CA ARG A 170 5.43 -13.30 5.10
C ARG A 170 5.95 -12.01 4.49
N ILE A 171 6.83 -11.34 5.20
CA ILE A 171 7.62 -10.23 4.68
C ILE A 171 8.66 -10.81 3.72
N GLN A 172 8.65 -10.32 2.49
CA GLN A 172 9.57 -10.69 1.43
C GLN A 172 9.67 -9.55 0.42
N PRO A 173 10.70 -9.49 -0.42
CA PRO A 173 10.71 -8.58 -1.57
C PRO A 173 9.45 -8.79 -2.40
N GLY A 174 8.74 -7.72 -2.72
CA GLY A 174 7.49 -7.81 -3.46
C GLY A 174 6.88 -6.46 -3.77
N THR A 175 5.77 -6.48 -4.48
CA THR A 175 5.07 -5.26 -4.88
C THR A 175 3.93 -4.90 -3.94
N ILE A 176 3.23 -3.82 -4.29
CA ILE A 176 2.02 -3.31 -3.65
C ILE A 176 0.84 -3.66 -4.54
N ALA A 177 -0.32 -3.99 -3.94
CA ALA A 177 -1.54 -4.17 -4.72
C ALA A 177 -2.75 -3.57 -4.00
N ILE A 178 -3.76 -3.19 -4.79
CA ILE A 178 -5.05 -2.67 -4.32
C ILE A 178 -6.13 -3.66 -4.74
N GLN A 179 -7.04 -3.97 -3.82
CA GLN A 179 -8.10 -4.97 -4.01
C GLN A 179 -9.42 -4.32 -4.41
N ALA A 180 -10.07 -4.88 -5.44
CA ALA A 180 -11.51 -4.85 -5.62
C ALA A 180 -12.09 -6.12 -5.00
N HIS A 181 -12.95 -5.99 -3.99
CA HIS A 181 -13.41 -7.15 -3.22
C HIS A 181 -14.66 -7.80 -3.84
N ASP A 182 -15.69 -7.01 -4.10
CA ASP A 182 -16.99 -7.46 -4.61
C ASP A 182 -17.75 -6.32 -5.31
N PRO A 183 -18.80 -6.63 -6.08
CA PRO A 183 -19.53 -5.62 -6.86
C PRO A 183 -20.26 -4.54 -6.06
N LYS A 184 -20.43 -4.71 -4.75
CA LYS A 184 -21.09 -3.72 -3.87
C LYS A 184 -20.06 -2.79 -3.22
N SER A 185 -18.80 -3.19 -3.21
CA SER A 185 -17.73 -2.41 -2.62
C SER A 185 -17.29 -1.29 -3.56
N ARG A 186 -17.21 -0.07 -3.03
CA ARG A 186 -16.67 1.09 -3.73
C ARG A 186 -15.67 1.83 -2.85
N ILE A 187 -14.49 2.08 -3.39
CA ILE A 187 -13.41 2.80 -2.72
C ILE A 187 -12.79 3.79 -3.71
N ALA A 188 -12.31 4.92 -3.23
CA ALA A 188 -11.53 5.86 -4.01
C ALA A 188 -10.14 6.05 -3.38
N TYR A 189 -9.11 6.12 -4.21
CA TYR A 189 -7.74 6.47 -3.83
C TYR A 189 -7.36 7.76 -4.56
N LYS A 190 -7.02 8.79 -3.82
CA LYS A 190 -6.56 10.08 -4.38
C LYS A 190 -5.05 10.10 -4.57
N SER A 191 -4.34 9.35 -3.77
CA SER A 191 -2.88 9.26 -3.80
C SER A 191 -2.46 7.90 -3.25
N VAL A 192 -1.41 7.34 -3.82
CA VAL A 192 -0.64 6.20 -3.28
C VAL A 192 0.82 6.53 -3.45
N GLN A 193 1.52 6.78 -2.36
CA GLN A 193 2.92 7.17 -2.36
C GLN A 193 3.78 6.12 -1.69
N VAL A 194 4.99 5.94 -2.19
CA VAL A 194 6.01 5.09 -1.58
C VAL A 194 7.25 5.91 -1.24
N LYS A 195 7.91 5.53 -0.16
CA LYS A 195 9.24 6.02 0.22
C LYS A 195 10.12 4.81 0.47
N LEU A 196 11.25 4.74 -0.21
CA LEU A 196 12.25 3.70 -0.06
C LEU A 196 13.22 4.09 1.08
N ASN A 197 13.52 3.13 1.96
CA ASN A 197 14.41 3.34 3.12
C ASN A 197 15.76 2.63 2.90
#